data_4ba51bf0d8db5a45ac53e74c6263f190
#
_entry.id   4ba51bf0d8db5a45ac53e74c6263f190
#
_cell.length_a   1.000
_cell.length_b   1.000
_cell.length_c   1.000
_cell.angle_alpha   90.00
_cell.angle_beta   90.00
_cell.angle_gamma   90.00
#
_symmetry.space_group_name_H-M   'P 1'
#
loop_
_entity.id
_entity.type
_entity.pdbx_description
1 polymer ?
#
loop_
_entity_poly.entity_id
_entity_poly.type
_entity_poly.pdbx_seq_one_letter_code
_entity_poly.pdbx_strand_id
1 'polypeptide(L)'
;MATQSGSKKVIYAALAGNLMIAITKFIAAFFTGSSAMLSEGVHSLVDTGNGGLLLYGMRRAARPADHSHPLGHGRELYFWSFIVALLVFALGAGVSFYEGIIHILNPERVENPTVNYVVLGLAFLFEGASWSVALKEFRQSKGRLGYIEAVKRSKDPSVFTVLFEDSAALLGLGVAFIGILSAQLLDMPELDGVASLGIAAILATTAIFLARECKGLLIGEPAAPETQKAILDIAQSDPAVQSANGVLTVHMGPNEIVTGLSIEFEDHLSAPEIEACVERLEARLKKELPEVSALFVKPQTTGTWEKRRMKLSAKAAR
;
A
#
# COMPACT_ATOMS: atom_id res chain seq x y z
N MET A 1 4.69 16.15 7.32
CA MET A 1 5.85 16.24 6.40
C MET A 1 6.90 15.13 6.61
N ALA A 2 7.11 14.62 7.82
CA ALA A 2 8.10 13.55 8.09
C ALA A 2 7.74 12.21 7.43
N THR A 3 6.48 11.79 7.44
CA THR A 3 5.99 10.53 6.85
C THR A 3 6.18 10.46 5.34
N GLN A 4 5.89 11.53 4.60
CA GLN A 4 6.10 11.55 3.14
C GLN A 4 7.58 11.48 2.73
N SER A 5 8.50 11.97 3.56
CA SER A 5 9.94 11.86 3.31
C SER A 5 10.43 10.43 3.47
N GLY A 6 9.91 9.67 4.43
CA GLY A 6 10.23 8.26 4.65
C GLY A 6 9.75 7.39 3.50
N SER A 7 8.50 7.53 3.11
CA SER A 7 7.91 6.77 1.99
C SER A 7 8.68 6.97 0.67
N LYS A 8 9.09 8.21 0.35
CA LYS A 8 9.91 8.47 -0.86
C LYS A 8 11.26 7.78 -0.82
N LYS A 9 11.94 7.76 0.35
CA LYS A 9 13.23 7.08 0.50
C LYS A 9 13.12 5.58 0.23
N VAL A 10 12.05 4.94 0.73
CA VAL A 10 11.78 3.52 0.50
C VAL A 10 11.63 3.25 -1.00
N ILE A 11 10.78 4.02 -1.69
CA ILE A 11 10.55 3.82 -3.13
C ILE A 11 11.82 4.08 -3.95
N TYR A 12 12.61 5.12 -3.63
CA TYR A 12 13.86 5.35 -4.34
C TYR A 12 14.89 4.26 -4.10
N ALA A 13 14.95 3.67 -2.89
CA ALA A 13 15.81 2.53 -2.61
C ALA A 13 15.41 1.29 -3.42
N ALA A 14 14.11 0.97 -3.46
CA ALA A 14 13.56 -0.12 -4.27
C ALA A 14 13.83 0.09 -5.77
N LEU A 15 13.55 1.28 -6.28
CA LEU A 15 13.78 1.63 -7.69
C LEU A 15 15.25 1.51 -8.07
N ALA A 16 16.17 1.96 -7.21
CA ALA A 16 17.60 1.81 -7.44
C ALA A 16 18.03 0.34 -7.41
N GLY A 17 17.54 -0.44 -6.45
CA GLY A 17 17.77 -1.89 -6.35
C GLY A 17 17.32 -2.62 -7.61
N ASN A 18 16.06 -2.47 -8.00
CA ASN A 18 15.47 -3.14 -9.16
C ASN A 18 16.16 -2.72 -10.48
N LEU A 19 16.53 -1.46 -10.61
CA LEU A 19 17.29 -0.99 -11.77
C LEU A 19 18.67 -1.63 -11.84
N MET A 20 19.38 -1.76 -10.71
CA MET A 20 20.69 -2.43 -10.66
C MET A 20 20.56 -3.92 -11.00
N ILE A 21 19.52 -4.59 -10.54
CA ILE A 21 19.20 -5.98 -10.89
C ILE A 21 18.94 -6.09 -12.40
N ALA A 22 18.11 -5.22 -12.97
CA ALA A 22 17.82 -5.20 -14.41
C ALA A 22 19.10 -5.03 -15.23
N ILE A 23 19.95 -4.06 -14.88
CA ILE A 23 21.25 -3.84 -15.55
C ILE A 23 22.13 -5.09 -15.47
N THR A 24 22.25 -5.71 -14.31
CA THR A 24 23.04 -6.94 -14.11
C THR A 24 22.55 -8.07 -15.01
N LYS A 25 21.23 -8.27 -15.08
CA LYS A 25 20.60 -9.29 -15.93
C LYS A 25 20.79 -9.01 -17.42
N PHE A 26 20.64 -7.76 -17.87
CA PHE A 26 20.91 -7.38 -19.26
C PHE A 26 22.39 -7.56 -19.65
N ILE A 27 23.33 -7.23 -18.75
CA ILE A 27 24.75 -7.48 -18.97
C ILE A 27 25.01 -9.00 -19.09
N ALA A 28 24.44 -9.80 -18.17
CA ALA A 28 24.56 -11.26 -18.25
C ALA A 28 23.98 -11.81 -19.56
N ALA A 29 22.80 -11.35 -19.98
CA ALA A 29 22.17 -11.73 -21.26
C ALA A 29 23.07 -11.40 -22.46
N PHE A 30 23.67 -10.22 -22.48
CA PHE A 30 24.55 -9.77 -23.56
C PHE A 30 25.80 -10.67 -23.70
N PHE A 31 26.44 -11.02 -22.60
CA PHE A 31 27.65 -11.83 -22.63
C PHE A 31 27.41 -13.33 -22.80
N THR A 32 26.26 -13.84 -22.35
CA THR A 32 25.93 -15.28 -22.43
C THR A 32 25.09 -15.65 -23.64
N GLY A 33 24.44 -14.66 -24.30
CA GLY A 33 23.42 -14.90 -25.32
C GLY A 33 22.13 -15.54 -24.78
N SER A 34 21.96 -15.61 -23.45
CA SER A 34 20.84 -16.28 -22.79
C SER A 34 19.54 -15.49 -22.94
N SER A 35 18.55 -16.11 -23.61
CA SER A 35 17.18 -15.57 -23.72
C SER A 35 16.47 -15.51 -22.36
N ALA A 36 16.78 -16.46 -21.46
CA ALA A 36 16.24 -16.44 -20.09
C ALA A 36 16.73 -15.22 -19.31
N MET A 37 18.03 -14.88 -19.38
CA MET A 37 18.57 -13.67 -18.73
C MET A 37 17.98 -12.41 -19.32
N LEU A 38 17.69 -12.38 -20.63
CA LEU A 38 17.02 -11.25 -21.27
C LEU A 38 15.58 -11.09 -20.74
N SER A 39 14.82 -12.17 -20.68
CA SER A 39 13.45 -12.18 -20.13
C SER A 39 13.43 -11.71 -18.68
N GLU A 40 14.33 -12.22 -17.86
CA GLU A 40 14.51 -11.82 -16.46
C GLU A 40 14.90 -10.33 -16.30
N GLY A 41 15.73 -9.81 -17.23
CA GLY A 41 16.08 -8.40 -17.28
C GLY A 41 14.88 -7.51 -17.58
N VAL A 42 14.04 -7.92 -18.52
CA VAL A 42 12.77 -7.23 -18.83
C VAL A 42 11.84 -7.26 -17.63
N HIS A 43 11.73 -8.38 -16.92
CA HIS A 43 10.91 -8.48 -15.70
C HIS A 43 11.37 -7.47 -14.63
N SER A 44 12.66 -7.43 -14.32
CA SER A 44 13.21 -6.47 -13.35
C SER A 44 13.05 -5.01 -13.79
N LEU A 45 12.99 -4.74 -15.11
CA LEU A 45 12.68 -3.41 -15.63
C LEU A 45 11.20 -3.04 -15.39
N VAL A 46 10.28 -4.01 -15.48
CA VAL A 46 8.86 -3.82 -15.13
C VAL A 46 8.73 -3.49 -13.64
N ASP A 47 9.46 -4.18 -12.76
CA ASP A 47 9.46 -3.89 -11.31
C ASP A 47 9.99 -2.48 -11.01
N THR A 48 11.02 -2.05 -11.76
CA THR A 48 11.46 -0.65 -11.75
C THR A 48 10.32 0.30 -12.16
N GLY A 49 9.53 -0.07 -13.16
CA GLY A 49 8.33 0.66 -13.59
C GLY A 49 7.28 0.79 -12.48
N ASN A 50 7.06 -0.25 -11.69
CA ASN A 50 6.15 -0.26 -10.53
C ASN A 50 6.55 0.82 -9.51
N GLY A 51 7.84 0.92 -9.17
CA GLY A 51 8.37 2.01 -8.33
C GLY A 51 8.13 3.39 -8.94
N GLY A 52 8.29 3.53 -10.26
CA GLY A 52 7.96 4.75 -10.99
C GLY A 52 6.48 5.13 -10.90
N LEU A 53 5.57 4.16 -11.01
CA LEU A 53 4.12 4.38 -10.86
C LEU A 53 3.74 4.81 -9.43
N LEU A 54 4.37 4.24 -8.40
CA LEU A 54 4.17 4.70 -7.02
C LEU A 54 4.61 6.16 -6.84
N LEU A 55 5.79 6.55 -7.35
CA LEU A 55 6.24 7.95 -7.31
C LEU A 55 5.30 8.88 -8.09
N TYR A 56 4.81 8.43 -9.24
CA TYR A 56 3.82 9.17 -10.01
C TYR A 56 2.52 9.36 -9.21
N GLY A 57 2.02 8.28 -8.57
CA GLY A 57 0.85 8.33 -7.70
C GLY A 57 1.03 9.30 -6.54
N MET A 58 2.18 9.28 -5.86
CA MET A 58 2.49 10.24 -4.80
C MET A 58 2.52 11.69 -5.30
N ARG A 59 3.08 11.92 -6.51
CA ARG A 59 3.10 13.26 -7.11
C ARG A 59 1.71 13.74 -7.49
N ARG A 60 0.87 12.84 -8.00
CA ARG A 60 -0.54 13.13 -8.33
C ARG A 60 -1.35 13.42 -7.08
N ALA A 61 -1.20 12.60 -6.05
CA ALA A 61 -1.88 12.76 -4.77
C ALA A 61 -1.53 14.08 -4.05
N ALA A 62 -0.33 14.61 -4.26
CA ALA A 62 0.11 15.86 -3.66
C ALA A 62 -0.46 17.12 -4.34
N ARG A 63 -1.30 16.99 -5.39
CA ARG A 63 -1.95 18.14 -6.03
C ARG A 63 -3.01 18.72 -5.09
N PRO A 64 -3.10 20.06 -4.99
CA PRO A 64 -4.13 20.69 -4.19
C PRO A 64 -5.53 20.43 -4.76
N ALA A 65 -6.53 20.66 -3.94
CA ALA A 65 -7.93 20.65 -4.36
C ALA A 65 -8.18 21.64 -5.50
N ASP A 66 -9.03 21.25 -6.44
CA ASP A 66 -9.47 22.05 -7.57
C ASP A 66 -10.99 21.86 -7.83
N HIS A 67 -11.53 22.52 -8.85
CA HIS A 67 -12.95 22.43 -9.16
C HIS A 67 -13.42 21.01 -9.51
N SER A 68 -12.55 20.18 -10.10
CA SER A 68 -12.87 18.79 -10.45
C SER A 68 -12.70 17.84 -9.27
N HIS A 69 -11.83 18.17 -8.32
CA HIS A 69 -11.53 17.40 -7.12
C HIS A 69 -11.53 18.30 -5.88
N PRO A 70 -12.72 18.73 -5.40
CA PRO A 70 -12.83 19.73 -4.34
C PRO A 70 -12.30 19.27 -2.99
N LEU A 71 -12.14 17.96 -2.79
CA LEU A 71 -11.54 17.36 -1.59
C LEU A 71 -10.07 16.94 -1.79
N GLY A 72 -9.42 17.42 -2.88
CA GLY A 72 -8.02 17.06 -3.19
C GLY A 72 -7.87 15.78 -4.00
N HIS A 73 -6.62 15.47 -4.31
CA HIS A 73 -6.24 14.34 -5.16
C HIS A 73 -5.64 13.16 -4.37
N GLY A 74 -5.71 13.15 -3.04
CA GLY A 74 -5.03 12.17 -2.19
C GLY A 74 -5.31 10.71 -2.53
N ARG A 75 -6.50 10.38 -3.06
CA ARG A 75 -6.87 9.03 -3.50
C ARG A 75 -6.11 8.53 -4.74
N GLU A 76 -5.44 9.40 -5.48
CA GLU A 76 -4.55 8.98 -6.58
C GLU A 76 -3.46 8.02 -6.09
N LEU A 77 -2.94 8.21 -4.87
CA LEU A 77 -1.97 7.28 -4.29
C LEU A 77 -2.55 5.87 -4.15
N TYR A 78 -3.78 5.77 -3.66
CA TYR A 78 -4.46 4.48 -3.47
C TYR A 78 -4.75 3.79 -4.80
N PHE A 79 -5.17 4.57 -5.81
CA PHE A 79 -5.39 4.07 -7.17
C PHE A 79 -4.11 3.52 -7.79
N TRP A 80 -3.02 4.28 -7.76
CA TRP A 80 -1.76 3.83 -8.37
C TRP A 80 -1.12 2.66 -7.63
N SER A 81 -1.23 2.61 -6.30
CA SER A 81 -0.82 1.44 -5.52
C SER A 81 -1.65 0.19 -5.85
N PHE A 82 -2.94 0.34 -6.11
CA PHE A 82 -3.79 -0.75 -6.58
C PHE A 82 -3.39 -1.23 -7.99
N ILE A 83 -3.06 -0.31 -8.90
CA ILE A 83 -2.55 -0.66 -10.24
C ILE A 83 -1.24 -1.44 -10.13
N VAL A 84 -0.30 -1.01 -9.28
CA VAL A 84 0.96 -1.74 -9.03
C VAL A 84 0.67 -3.17 -8.55
N ALA A 85 -0.23 -3.35 -7.58
CA ALA A 85 -0.60 -4.69 -7.12
C ALA A 85 -1.17 -5.57 -8.25
N LEU A 86 -1.97 -5.00 -9.19
CA LEU A 86 -2.46 -5.72 -10.36
C LEU A 86 -1.35 -6.08 -11.36
N LEU A 87 -0.35 -5.21 -11.54
CA LEU A 87 0.81 -5.49 -12.40
C LEU A 87 1.70 -6.58 -11.81
N VAL A 88 1.94 -6.58 -10.49
CA VAL A 88 2.63 -7.68 -9.79
C VAL A 88 1.89 -9.01 -10.00
N PHE A 89 0.56 -9.00 -9.96
CA PHE A 89 -0.23 -10.20 -10.24
C PHE A 89 -0.10 -10.64 -11.71
N ALA A 90 -0.33 -9.73 -12.65
CA ALA A 90 -0.40 -10.08 -14.07
C ALA A 90 0.97 -10.40 -14.67
N LEU A 91 1.97 -9.57 -14.41
CA LEU A 91 3.31 -9.70 -14.98
C LEU A 91 4.23 -10.55 -14.09
N GLY A 92 4.14 -10.43 -12.77
CA GLY A 92 4.92 -11.27 -11.87
C GLY A 92 4.38 -12.69 -11.79
N ALA A 93 3.20 -12.87 -11.17
CA ALA A 93 2.64 -14.21 -10.97
C ALA A 93 2.22 -14.88 -12.28
N GLY A 94 1.60 -14.13 -13.21
CA GLY A 94 1.10 -14.68 -14.47
C GLY A 94 2.22 -15.19 -15.38
N VAL A 95 3.29 -14.43 -15.54
CA VAL A 95 4.46 -14.83 -16.36
C VAL A 95 5.19 -16.00 -15.70
N SER A 96 5.47 -15.92 -14.38
CA SER A 96 6.13 -17.03 -13.66
C SER A 96 5.31 -18.33 -13.71
N PHE A 97 3.98 -18.24 -13.66
CA PHE A 97 3.10 -19.40 -13.82
C PHE A 97 3.21 -19.99 -15.22
N TYR A 98 3.15 -19.16 -16.27
CA TYR A 98 3.27 -19.58 -17.65
C TYR A 98 4.63 -20.24 -17.92
N GLU A 99 5.72 -19.59 -17.52
CA GLU A 99 7.09 -20.15 -17.67
C GLU A 99 7.23 -21.46 -16.91
N GLY A 100 6.71 -21.55 -15.68
CA GLY A 100 6.73 -22.78 -14.90
C GLY A 100 6.05 -23.95 -15.63
N ILE A 101 4.89 -23.72 -16.24
CA ILE A 101 4.21 -24.75 -17.05
C ILE A 101 5.05 -25.16 -18.27
N ILE A 102 5.60 -24.19 -19.01
CA ILE A 102 6.42 -24.47 -20.20
C ILE A 102 7.66 -25.27 -19.83
N HIS A 103 8.38 -24.91 -18.75
CA HIS A 103 9.58 -25.62 -18.30
C HIS A 103 9.28 -27.03 -17.76
N ILE A 104 8.09 -27.30 -17.23
CA ILE A 104 7.67 -28.66 -16.88
C ILE A 104 7.35 -29.51 -18.13
N LEU A 105 6.68 -28.90 -19.12
CA LEU A 105 6.30 -29.62 -20.35
C LEU A 105 7.47 -29.80 -21.31
N ASN A 106 8.41 -28.88 -21.36
CA ASN A 106 9.60 -28.91 -22.22
C ASN A 106 10.82 -28.59 -21.35
N PRO A 107 11.32 -29.56 -20.57
CA PRO A 107 12.43 -29.34 -19.66
C PRO A 107 13.71 -29.03 -20.43
N GLU A 108 14.33 -27.89 -20.14
CA GLU A 108 15.64 -27.53 -20.69
C GLU A 108 16.69 -27.59 -19.58
N ARG A 109 17.85 -28.14 -19.90
CA ARG A 109 18.97 -28.16 -18.95
C ARG A 109 19.52 -26.73 -18.78
N VAL A 110 19.73 -26.34 -17.53
CA VAL A 110 20.31 -25.05 -17.19
C VAL A 110 21.72 -24.94 -17.79
N GLU A 111 21.88 -24.13 -18.83
CA GLU A 111 23.18 -23.75 -19.35
C GLU A 111 23.86 -22.79 -18.38
N ASN A 112 25.14 -23.00 -18.04
CA ASN A 112 25.94 -22.14 -17.19
C ASN A 112 25.36 -21.84 -15.78
N PRO A 113 25.20 -22.85 -14.91
CA PRO A 113 24.65 -22.68 -13.55
C PRO A 113 25.40 -21.63 -12.72
N THR A 114 26.71 -21.47 -12.94
CA THR A 114 27.53 -20.48 -12.23
C THR A 114 27.03 -19.04 -12.48
N VAL A 115 26.64 -18.69 -13.70
CA VAL A 115 26.10 -17.37 -14.03
C VAL A 115 24.80 -17.15 -13.28
N ASN A 116 23.91 -18.15 -13.25
CA ASN A 116 22.63 -18.05 -12.52
C ASN A 116 22.85 -17.84 -11.02
N TYR A 117 23.79 -18.56 -10.38
CA TYR A 117 24.11 -18.35 -8.96
C TYR A 117 24.68 -16.96 -8.68
N VAL A 118 25.54 -16.43 -9.55
CA VAL A 118 26.08 -15.07 -9.42
C VAL A 118 24.96 -14.04 -9.53
N VAL A 119 24.08 -14.17 -10.53
CA VAL A 119 22.95 -13.26 -10.72
C VAL A 119 21.98 -13.32 -9.55
N LEU A 120 21.62 -14.53 -9.08
CA LEU A 120 20.78 -14.72 -7.89
C LEU A 120 21.40 -14.09 -6.64
N GLY A 121 22.72 -14.26 -6.45
CA GLY A 121 23.44 -13.65 -5.33
C GLY A 121 23.42 -12.12 -5.37
N LEU A 122 23.65 -11.52 -6.53
CA LEU A 122 23.59 -10.07 -6.70
C LEU A 122 22.15 -9.55 -6.52
N ALA A 123 21.15 -10.24 -7.09
CA ALA A 123 19.75 -9.89 -6.90
C ALA A 123 19.37 -9.95 -5.41
N PHE A 124 19.76 -10.99 -4.69
CA PHE A 124 19.53 -11.12 -3.25
C PHE A 124 20.15 -9.98 -2.44
N LEU A 125 21.34 -9.51 -2.82
CA LEU A 125 21.99 -8.38 -2.16
C LEU A 125 21.25 -7.07 -2.40
N PHE A 126 20.83 -6.78 -3.64
CA PHE A 126 20.12 -5.55 -3.97
C PHE A 126 18.72 -5.53 -3.39
N GLU A 127 17.94 -6.62 -3.54
CA GLU A 127 16.62 -6.78 -2.93
C GLU A 127 16.69 -6.72 -1.40
N GLY A 128 17.67 -7.40 -0.80
CA GLY A 128 17.90 -7.38 0.65
C GLY A 128 18.23 -5.98 1.17
N ALA A 129 18.98 -5.19 0.41
CA ALA A 129 19.27 -3.80 0.76
C ALA A 129 18.01 -2.94 0.71
N SER A 130 17.23 -3.02 -0.38
CA SER A 130 15.93 -2.34 -0.54
C SER A 130 14.96 -2.72 0.58
N TRP A 131 14.75 -4.01 0.77
CA TRP A 131 13.90 -4.57 1.83
C TRP A 131 14.30 -4.07 3.23
N SER A 132 15.60 -3.97 3.52
CA SER A 132 16.09 -3.48 4.81
C SER A 132 15.69 -2.02 5.05
N VAL A 133 15.71 -1.20 4.01
CA VAL A 133 15.26 0.20 4.07
C VAL A 133 13.75 0.26 4.32
N ALA A 134 12.97 -0.50 3.55
CA ALA A 134 11.52 -0.59 3.69
C ALA A 134 11.11 -1.11 5.07
N LEU A 135 11.77 -2.17 5.55
CA LEU A 135 11.53 -2.75 6.87
C LEU A 135 11.84 -1.78 7.99
N LYS A 136 12.93 -1.02 7.89
CA LYS A 136 13.31 -0.01 8.89
C LYS A 136 12.26 1.08 8.99
N GLU A 137 11.81 1.61 7.86
CA GLU A 137 10.78 2.66 7.81
C GLU A 137 9.45 2.13 8.35
N PHE A 138 9.05 0.93 7.93
CA PHE A 138 7.82 0.30 8.41
C PHE A 138 7.87 0.00 9.92
N ARG A 139 9.02 -0.43 10.46
CA ARG A 139 9.20 -0.65 11.91
C ARG A 139 9.05 0.64 12.71
N GLN A 140 9.49 1.76 12.19
CA GLN A 140 9.32 3.06 12.84
C GLN A 140 7.86 3.50 12.88
N SER A 141 7.11 3.25 11.78
CA SER A 141 5.70 3.64 11.68
C SER A 141 4.75 2.72 12.44
N LYS A 142 5.04 1.41 12.52
CA LYS A 142 4.14 0.42 13.14
C LYS A 142 4.04 0.52 14.69
N GLY A 143 5.02 1.12 15.34
CA GLY A 143 5.08 1.18 16.80
C GLY A 143 5.05 -0.22 17.44
N ARG A 144 4.11 -0.45 18.37
CA ARG A 144 3.94 -1.73 19.10
C ARG A 144 3.04 -2.76 18.39
N LEU A 145 2.45 -2.41 17.25
CA LEU A 145 1.53 -3.29 16.52
C LEU A 145 2.28 -4.47 15.88
N GLY A 146 1.57 -5.60 15.68
CA GLY A 146 2.02 -6.69 14.82
C GLY A 146 2.11 -6.24 13.34
N TYR A 147 2.92 -6.91 12.51
CA TYR A 147 3.13 -6.48 11.12
C TYR A 147 1.84 -6.44 10.31
N ILE A 148 1.03 -7.51 10.35
CA ILE A 148 -0.24 -7.59 9.60
C ILE A 148 -1.26 -6.57 10.13
N GLU A 149 -1.33 -6.40 11.44
CA GLU A 149 -2.21 -5.39 12.04
C GLU A 149 -1.79 -3.96 11.66
N ALA A 150 -0.48 -3.70 11.64
CA ALA A 150 0.06 -2.42 11.24
C ALA A 150 -0.26 -2.10 9.77
N VAL A 151 -0.20 -3.08 8.86
CA VAL A 151 -0.60 -2.91 7.45
C VAL A 151 -2.08 -2.56 7.37
N LYS A 152 -2.96 -3.32 8.01
CA LYS A 152 -4.41 -3.08 8.02
C LYS A 152 -4.81 -1.72 8.62
N ARG A 153 -4.00 -1.19 9.55
CA ARG A 153 -4.21 0.15 10.14
C ARG A 153 -3.52 1.26 9.35
N SER A 154 -2.53 0.92 8.52
CA SER A 154 -1.80 1.90 7.71
C SER A 154 -2.71 2.55 6.68
N LYS A 155 -2.57 3.86 6.54
CA LYS A 155 -3.25 4.64 5.49
C LYS A 155 -2.28 5.09 4.39
N ASP A 156 -1.00 4.68 4.49
CA ASP A 156 0.01 4.91 3.45
C ASP A 156 0.41 3.56 2.81
N PRO A 157 -0.11 3.23 1.60
CA PRO A 157 0.19 1.98 0.93
C PRO A 157 1.61 1.91 0.37
N SER A 158 2.29 3.04 0.18
CA SER A 158 3.57 3.06 -0.54
C SER A 158 4.67 2.28 0.17
N VAL A 159 4.75 2.36 1.51
CA VAL A 159 5.78 1.65 2.29
C VAL A 159 5.49 0.16 2.39
N PHE A 160 4.25 -0.22 2.69
CA PHE A 160 3.93 -1.64 2.84
C PHE A 160 3.89 -2.36 1.48
N THR A 161 3.52 -1.69 0.38
CA THR A 161 3.58 -2.27 -0.97
C THR A 161 5.01 -2.68 -1.31
N VAL A 162 5.98 -1.77 -1.19
CA VAL A 162 7.39 -2.08 -1.42
C VAL A 162 7.89 -3.17 -0.48
N LEU A 163 7.57 -3.09 0.82
CA LEU A 163 8.00 -4.10 1.80
C LEU A 163 7.51 -5.51 1.45
N PHE A 164 6.26 -5.65 1.03
CA PHE A 164 5.69 -6.95 0.68
C PHE A 164 6.16 -7.44 -0.70
N GLU A 165 6.34 -6.54 -1.66
CA GLU A 165 6.90 -6.82 -2.98
C GLU A 165 8.34 -7.35 -2.84
N ASP A 166 9.22 -6.62 -2.14
CA ASP A 166 10.61 -7.05 -1.88
C ASP A 166 10.67 -8.35 -1.04
N SER A 167 9.74 -8.55 -0.09
CA SER A 167 9.65 -9.81 0.68
C SER A 167 9.30 -10.98 -0.23
N ALA A 168 8.36 -10.81 -1.14
CA ALA A 168 7.99 -11.83 -2.12
C ALA A 168 9.14 -12.12 -3.10
N ALA A 169 9.87 -11.08 -3.54
CA ALA A 169 11.05 -11.22 -4.38
C ALA A 169 12.16 -12.02 -3.68
N LEU A 170 12.49 -11.70 -2.42
CA LEU A 170 13.48 -12.45 -1.64
C LEU A 170 13.08 -13.92 -1.42
N LEU A 171 11.81 -14.19 -1.12
CA LEU A 171 11.31 -15.57 -1.02
C LEU A 171 11.38 -16.28 -2.38
N GLY A 172 11.02 -15.58 -3.46
CA GLY A 172 11.13 -16.08 -4.82
C GLY A 172 12.56 -16.45 -5.21
N LEU A 173 13.54 -15.58 -4.89
CA LEU A 173 14.96 -15.86 -5.10
C LEU A 173 15.42 -17.10 -4.33
N GLY A 174 14.94 -17.28 -3.09
CA GLY A 174 15.20 -18.49 -2.31
C GLY A 174 14.64 -19.75 -2.96
N VAL A 175 13.40 -19.69 -3.46
CA VAL A 175 12.76 -20.81 -4.18
C VAL A 175 13.49 -21.11 -5.49
N ALA A 176 13.86 -20.06 -6.26
CA ALA A 176 14.65 -20.22 -7.48
C ALA A 176 16.01 -20.91 -7.22
N PHE A 177 16.72 -20.48 -6.15
CA PHE A 177 17.98 -21.12 -5.75
C PHE A 177 17.79 -22.61 -5.44
N ILE A 178 16.77 -22.95 -4.65
CA ILE A 178 16.46 -24.34 -4.30
C ILE A 178 16.07 -25.13 -5.57
N GLY A 179 15.28 -24.55 -6.46
CA GLY A 179 14.86 -25.17 -7.72
C GLY A 179 16.05 -25.53 -8.61
N ILE A 180 16.92 -24.56 -8.91
CA ILE A 180 18.12 -24.76 -9.72
C ILE A 180 19.06 -25.79 -9.08
N LEU A 181 19.29 -25.70 -7.76
CA LEU A 181 20.14 -26.64 -7.03
C LEU A 181 19.57 -28.07 -7.09
N SER A 182 18.26 -28.22 -6.86
CA SER A 182 17.59 -29.52 -6.90
C SER A 182 17.59 -30.11 -8.30
N ALA A 183 17.32 -29.29 -9.34
CA ALA A 183 17.38 -29.71 -10.73
C ALA A 183 18.75 -30.28 -11.12
N GLN A 184 19.84 -29.66 -10.62
CA GLN A 184 21.20 -30.12 -10.87
C GLN A 184 21.57 -31.40 -10.07
N LEU A 185 21.25 -31.43 -8.77
CA LEU A 185 21.63 -32.54 -7.91
C LEU A 185 20.88 -33.84 -8.25
N LEU A 186 19.62 -33.71 -8.68
CA LEU A 186 18.75 -34.84 -8.98
C LEU A 186 18.72 -35.18 -10.48
N ASP A 187 19.39 -34.40 -11.34
CA ASP A 187 19.34 -34.49 -12.81
C ASP A 187 17.87 -34.45 -13.34
N MET A 188 17.05 -33.60 -12.73
CA MET A 188 15.63 -33.44 -13.01
C MET A 188 15.33 -31.97 -13.38
N PRO A 189 15.49 -31.57 -14.66
CA PRO A 189 15.30 -30.18 -15.08
C PRO A 189 13.88 -29.63 -14.83
N GLU A 190 12.87 -30.51 -14.73
CA GLU A 190 11.48 -30.13 -14.43
C GLU A 190 11.32 -29.40 -13.09
N LEU A 191 12.26 -29.61 -12.15
CA LEU A 191 12.23 -28.98 -10.82
C LEU A 191 12.39 -27.46 -10.89
N ASP A 192 13.06 -26.92 -11.92
CA ASP A 192 13.12 -25.48 -12.17
C ASP A 192 11.73 -24.93 -12.52
N GLY A 193 10.97 -25.63 -13.35
CA GLY A 193 9.57 -25.29 -13.62
C GLY A 193 8.67 -25.36 -12.39
N VAL A 194 8.87 -26.36 -11.51
CA VAL A 194 8.13 -26.46 -10.23
C VAL A 194 8.48 -25.26 -9.31
N ALA A 195 9.76 -24.85 -9.27
CA ALA A 195 10.17 -23.65 -8.52
C ALA A 195 9.49 -22.41 -9.07
N SER A 196 9.41 -22.24 -10.38
CA SER A 196 8.69 -21.11 -11.02
C SER A 196 7.21 -21.08 -10.65
N LEU A 197 6.52 -22.22 -10.55
CA LEU A 197 5.15 -22.30 -10.03
C LEU A 197 5.07 -21.91 -8.55
N GLY A 198 6.07 -22.27 -7.74
CA GLY A 198 6.19 -21.82 -6.36
C GLY A 198 6.33 -20.31 -6.25
N ILE A 199 7.16 -19.70 -7.08
CA ILE A 199 7.33 -18.24 -7.19
C ILE A 199 6.00 -17.58 -7.60
N ALA A 200 5.33 -18.12 -8.62
CA ALA A 200 4.02 -17.63 -9.05
C ALA A 200 2.99 -17.62 -7.90
N ALA A 201 2.96 -18.67 -7.08
CA ALA A 201 2.06 -18.75 -5.93
C ALA A 201 2.38 -17.69 -4.85
N ILE A 202 3.66 -17.45 -4.57
CA ILE A 202 4.10 -16.40 -3.64
C ILE A 202 3.66 -15.02 -4.15
N LEU A 203 3.98 -14.71 -5.41
CA LEU A 203 3.65 -13.42 -6.03
C LEU A 203 2.12 -13.22 -6.11
N ALA A 204 1.35 -14.23 -6.50
CA ALA A 204 -0.10 -14.16 -6.56
C ALA A 204 -0.71 -13.87 -5.17
N THR A 205 -0.24 -14.57 -4.14
CA THR A 205 -0.72 -14.38 -2.76
C THR A 205 -0.43 -12.97 -2.27
N THR A 206 0.78 -12.49 -2.50
CA THR A 206 1.21 -11.12 -2.15
C THR A 206 0.38 -10.07 -2.89
N ALA A 207 0.22 -10.23 -4.20
CA ALA A 207 -0.54 -9.31 -5.03
C ALA A 207 -2.02 -9.24 -4.64
N ILE A 208 -2.66 -10.38 -4.35
CA ILE A 208 -4.06 -10.43 -3.88
C ILE A 208 -4.19 -9.71 -2.53
N PHE A 209 -3.24 -9.92 -1.61
CA PHE A 209 -3.22 -9.23 -0.34
C PHE A 209 -3.09 -7.71 -0.53
N LEU A 210 -2.10 -7.24 -1.31
CA LEU A 210 -1.89 -5.83 -1.60
C LEU A 210 -3.10 -5.19 -2.30
N ALA A 211 -3.65 -5.87 -3.31
CA ALA A 211 -4.83 -5.38 -4.03
C ALA A 211 -6.04 -5.22 -3.09
N ARG A 212 -6.23 -6.14 -2.14
CA ARG A 212 -7.31 -6.07 -1.15
C ARG A 212 -7.15 -4.86 -0.23
N GLU A 213 -5.94 -4.64 0.32
CA GLU A 213 -5.67 -3.51 1.22
C GLU A 213 -5.78 -2.17 0.47
N CYS A 214 -5.16 -2.05 -0.71
CA CYS A 214 -5.26 -0.83 -1.54
C CYS A 214 -6.71 -0.54 -1.98
N LYS A 215 -7.49 -1.58 -2.32
CA LYS A 215 -8.92 -1.44 -2.64
C LYS A 215 -9.71 -0.88 -1.47
N GLY A 216 -9.46 -1.34 -0.23
CA GLY A 216 -10.11 -0.83 0.97
C GLY A 216 -9.90 0.68 1.12
N LEU A 217 -8.66 1.12 1.00
CA LEU A 217 -8.28 2.53 1.04
C LEU A 217 -8.93 3.34 -0.10
N LEU A 218 -8.96 2.79 -1.31
CA LEU A 218 -9.56 3.45 -2.48
C LEU A 218 -11.07 3.67 -2.33
N ILE A 219 -11.79 2.67 -1.80
CA ILE A 219 -13.24 2.78 -1.54
C ILE A 219 -13.51 3.79 -0.44
N GLY A 220 -12.65 3.86 0.57
CA GLY A 220 -12.71 4.81 1.68
C GLY A 220 -12.80 4.09 3.03
N GLU A 221 -11.74 4.17 3.79
CA GLU A 221 -11.68 3.65 5.14
C GLU A 221 -11.83 4.77 6.18
N PRO A 222 -12.40 4.47 7.36
CA PRO A 222 -12.54 5.44 8.42
C PRO A 222 -11.17 5.77 9.06
N ALA A 223 -11.11 6.90 9.75
CA ALA A 223 -9.99 7.23 10.63
C ALA A 223 -9.86 6.20 11.77
N ALA A 224 -8.69 6.12 12.35
CA ALA A 224 -8.44 5.26 13.51
C ALA A 224 -9.44 5.58 14.66
N PRO A 225 -9.85 4.57 15.45
CA PRO A 225 -10.77 4.79 16.57
C PRO A 225 -10.30 5.87 17.55
N GLU A 226 -9.00 5.96 17.76
CA GLU A 226 -8.36 6.96 18.61
C GLU A 226 -8.57 8.38 18.05
N THR A 227 -8.40 8.57 16.74
CA THR A 227 -8.65 9.86 16.06
C THR A 227 -10.13 10.21 16.08
N GLN A 228 -11.03 9.24 15.85
CA GLN A 228 -12.47 9.47 15.94
C GLN A 228 -12.89 9.90 17.35
N LYS A 229 -12.33 9.27 18.38
CA LYS A 229 -12.58 9.65 19.77
C LYS A 229 -12.05 11.04 20.06
N ALA A 230 -10.84 11.38 19.64
CA ALA A 230 -10.27 12.71 19.83
C ALA A 230 -11.14 13.80 19.18
N ILE A 231 -11.68 13.56 17.99
CA ILE A 231 -12.62 14.49 17.32
C ILE A 231 -13.85 14.71 18.18
N LEU A 232 -14.44 13.63 18.73
CA LEU A 232 -15.63 13.73 19.58
C LEU A 232 -15.32 14.44 20.92
N ASP A 233 -14.18 14.13 21.53
CA ASP A 233 -13.76 14.76 22.80
C ASP A 233 -13.54 16.27 22.63
N ILE A 234 -12.93 16.68 21.50
CA ILE A 234 -12.75 18.11 21.14
C ILE A 234 -14.11 18.77 20.97
N ALA A 235 -15.03 18.15 20.23
CA ALA A 235 -16.36 18.70 20.02
C ALA A 235 -17.15 18.82 21.33
N GLN A 236 -17.15 17.77 22.14
CA GLN A 236 -17.89 17.76 23.43
C GLN A 236 -17.35 18.78 24.43
N SER A 237 -16.13 19.24 24.29
CA SER A 237 -15.51 20.22 25.20
C SER A 237 -15.92 21.67 24.92
N ASP A 238 -16.60 21.97 23.79
CA ASP A 238 -17.10 23.33 23.50
C ASP A 238 -18.40 23.58 24.29
N PRO A 239 -18.52 24.71 24.97
CA PRO A 239 -19.70 25.01 25.80
C PRO A 239 -21.01 25.19 25.04
N ALA A 240 -20.96 25.40 23.72
CA ALA A 240 -22.13 25.46 22.84
C ALA A 240 -22.65 24.07 22.46
N VAL A 241 -21.94 23.00 22.79
CA VAL A 241 -22.24 21.62 22.42
C VAL A 241 -22.89 20.90 23.61
N GLN A 242 -24.18 20.61 23.48
CA GLN A 242 -24.91 19.75 24.42
C GLN A 242 -24.45 18.28 24.30
N SER A 243 -24.35 17.79 23.05
CA SER A 243 -23.88 16.42 22.79
C SER A 243 -23.16 16.28 21.45
N ALA A 244 -21.96 15.74 21.46
CA ALA A 244 -21.26 15.25 20.26
C ALA A 244 -21.73 13.82 19.97
N ASN A 245 -22.79 13.69 19.16
CA ASN A 245 -23.53 12.43 18.97
C ASN A 245 -22.70 11.33 18.27
N GLY A 246 -21.84 11.73 17.34
CA GLY A 246 -21.01 10.79 16.60
C GLY A 246 -20.32 11.40 15.38
N VAL A 247 -19.37 10.68 14.86
CA VAL A 247 -18.50 11.12 13.77
C VAL A 247 -18.49 10.09 12.64
N LEU A 248 -18.49 10.57 11.41
CA LEU A 248 -18.22 9.80 10.20
C LEU A 248 -16.93 10.36 9.60
N THR A 249 -15.95 9.51 9.42
CA THR A 249 -14.67 9.91 8.84
C THR A 249 -14.37 9.07 7.61
N VAL A 250 -13.66 9.65 6.64
CA VAL A 250 -13.13 8.93 5.49
C VAL A 250 -11.77 9.49 5.11
N HIS A 251 -10.82 8.58 4.88
CA HIS A 251 -9.52 8.97 4.35
C HIS A 251 -9.62 9.32 2.87
N MET A 252 -9.15 10.51 2.52
CA MET A 252 -8.95 10.95 1.13
C MET A 252 -7.48 10.79 0.70
N GLY A 253 -6.59 10.59 1.65
CA GLY A 253 -5.17 10.33 1.51
C GLY A 253 -4.57 9.92 2.84
N PRO A 254 -3.28 9.57 2.91
CA PRO A 254 -2.64 9.14 4.16
C PRO A 254 -2.78 10.12 5.32
N ASN A 255 -2.73 11.42 5.00
CA ASN A 255 -2.80 12.52 5.97
C ASN A 255 -3.99 13.46 5.69
N GLU A 256 -5.03 12.95 5.07
CA GLU A 256 -6.21 13.74 4.69
C GLU A 256 -7.48 13.00 5.09
N ILE A 257 -8.16 13.52 6.10
CA ILE A 257 -9.42 12.98 6.62
C ILE A 257 -10.53 14.00 6.40
N VAL A 258 -11.60 13.56 5.76
CA VAL A 258 -12.86 14.30 5.71
C VAL A 258 -13.74 13.80 6.83
N THR A 259 -14.30 14.74 7.59
CA THR A 259 -15.05 14.47 8.80
C THR A 259 -16.47 15.03 8.71
N GLY A 260 -17.46 14.19 8.93
CA GLY A 260 -18.85 14.57 9.15
C GLY A 260 -19.22 14.39 10.63
N LEU A 261 -19.48 15.46 11.35
CA LEU A 261 -19.72 15.46 12.77
C LEU A 261 -21.20 15.79 13.08
N SER A 262 -21.86 14.91 13.83
CA SER A 262 -23.24 15.15 14.29
C SER A 262 -23.20 15.74 15.69
N ILE A 263 -23.77 16.93 15.84
CA ILE A 263 -23.79 17.69 17.09
C ILE A 263 -25.20 18.08 17.45
N GLU A 264 -25.57 17.91 18.70
CA GLU A 264 -26.70 18.58 19.36
C GLU A 264 -26.17 19.82 20.07
N PHE A 265 -26.65 21.00 19.66
CA PHE A 265 -26.27 22.27 20.25
C PHE A 265 -27.24 22.62 21.38
N GLU A 266 -26.82 23.50 22.29
CA GLU A 266 -27.69 24.05 23.32
C GLU A 266 -28.88 24.77 22.70
N ASP A 267 -30.09 24.52 23.21
CA ASP A 267 -31.38 25.02 22.63
C ASP A 267 -31.52 26.54 22.60
N HIS A 268 -30.79 27.25 23.47
CA HIS A 268 -30.86 28.70 23.57
C HIS A 268 -30.01 29.45 22.56
N LEU A 269 -29.19 28.78 21.78
CA LEU A 269 -28.25 29.40 20.86
C LEU A 269 -28.92 29.92 19.60
N SER A 270 -28.52 31.10 19.18
CA SER A 270 -28.88 31.67 17.89
C SER A 270 -28.02 31.07 16.77
N ALA A 271 -28.48 31.21 15.52
CA ALA A 271 -27.72 30.72 14.36
C ALA A 271 -26.27 31.31 14.29
N PRO A 272 -26.03 32.62 14.53
CA PRO A 272 -24.67 33.16 14.57
C PRO A 272 -23.79 32.54 15.66
N GLU A 273 -24.34 32.17 16.82
CA GLU A 273 -23.58 31.52 17.89
C GLU A 273 -23.21 30.07 17.51
N ILE A 274 -24.09 29.36 16.79
CA ILE A 274 -23.80 28.05 16.24
C ILE A 274 -22.68 28.15 15.18
N GLU A 275 -22.76 29.13 14.25
CA GLU A 275 -21.71 29.37 13.25
C GLU A 275 -20.36 29.64 13.92
N ALA A 276 -20.32 30.51 14.92
CA ALA A 276 -19.09 30.78 15.69
C ALA A 276 -18.54 29.54 16.43
N CYS A 277 -19.42 28.66 16.93
CA CYS A 277 -18.99 27.37 17.50
C CYS A 277 -18.34 26.48 16.42
N VAL A 278 -18.92 26.35 15.24
CA VAL A 278 -18.38 25.55 14.14
C VAL A 278 -17.00 26.06 13.72
N GLU A 279 -16.82 27.37 13.59
CA GLU A 279 -15.51 28.00 13.29
C GLU A 279 -14.45 27.66 14.35
N ARG A 280 -14.82 27.75 15.64
CA ARG A 280 -13.91 27.38 16.75
C ARG A 280 -13.53 25.89 16.69
N LEU A 281 -14.50 25.01 16.45
CA LEU A 281 -14.26 23.57 16.33
C LEU A 281 -13.34 23.27 15.15
N GLU A 282 -13.57 23.89 14.00
CA GLU A 282 -12.71 23.72 12.82
C GLU A 282 -11.28 24.18 13.09
N ALA A 283 -11.10 25.34 13.70
CA ALA A 283 -9.79 25.87 14.06
C ALA A 283 -9.06 24.97 15.06
N ARG A 284 -9.76 24.44 16.07
CA ARG A 284 -9.18 23.51 17.05
C ARG A 284 -8.81 22.17 16.42
N LEU A 285 -9.70 21.57 15.63
CA LEU A 285 -9.43 20.31 14.94
C LEU A 285 -8.22 20.43 14.01
N LYS A 286 -8.12 21.49 13.21
CA LYS A 286 -6.95 21.74 12.35
C LYS A 286 -5.64 21.91 13.14
N LYS A 287 -5.71 22.45 14.37
CA LYS A 287 -4.53 22.63 15.23
C LYS A 287 -4.11 21.34 15.93
N GLU A 288 -5.08 20.59 16.48
CA GLU A 288 -4.82 19.42 17.32
C GLU A 288 -4.71 18.12 16.49
N LEU A 289 -5.43 18.04 15.36
CA LEU A 289 -5.48 16.91 14.43
C LEU A 289 -5.27 17.41 12.98
N PRO A 290 -4.05 17.76 12.59
CA PRO A 290 -3.76 18.39 11.29
C PRO A 290 -4.11 17.51 10.08
N GLU A 291 -4.33 16.22 10.28
CA GLU A 291 -4.83 15.30 9.27
C GLU A 291 -6.32 15.50 8.91
N VAL A 292 -7.10 16.21 9.74
CA VAL A 292 -8.50 16.57 9.43
C VAL A 292 -8.49 17.74 8.45
N SER A 293 -8.69 17.43 7.16
CA SER A 293 -8.62 18.40 6.06
C SER A 293 -9.94 19.14 5.84
N ALA A 294 -11.09 18.52 6.16
CA ALA A 294 -12.40 19.12 6.03
C ALA A 294 -13.34 18.65 7.15
N LEU A 295 -14.12 19.59 7.67
CA LEU A 295 -15.14 19.37 8.68
C LEU A 295 -16.52 19.77 8.14
N PHE A 296 -17.48 18.87 8.20
CA PHE A 296 -18.89 19.13 7.94
C PHE A 296 -19.68 18.88 9.22
N VAL A 297 -20.28 19.90 9.78
CA VAL A 297 -21.09 19.79 10.99
C VAL A 297 -22.56 19.63 10.61
N LYS A 298 -23.19 18.62 11.18
CA LYS A 298 -24.63 18.38 11.05
C LYS A 298 -25.32 18.60 12.39
N PRO A 299 -26.06 19.71 12.58
CA PRO A 299 -26.93 19.89 13.72
C PRO A 299 -28.00 18.80 13.78
N GLN A 300 -28.07 18.05 14.87
CA GLN A 300 -28.96 16.92 15.00
C GLN A 300 -29.10 16.48 16.46
N THR A 301 -30.34 16.23 16.90
CA THR A 301 -30.59 15.70 18.24
C THR A 301 -30.04 14.28 18.42
N THR A 302 -29.64 13.93 19.63
CA THR A 302 -29.17 12.59 20.01
C THR A 302 -30.16 11.50 19.61
N GLY A 303 -31.44 11.71 19.89
CA GLY A 303 -32.49 10.76 19.53
C GLY A 303 -32.65 10.52 18.01
N THR A 304 -32.44 11.55 17.20
CA THR A 304 -32.44 11.42 15.73
C THR A 304 -31.23 10.69 15.22
N TRP A 305 -30.04 10.95 15.80
CA TRP A 305 -28.82 10.25 15.49
C TRP A 305 -28.93 8.75 15.79
N GLU A 306 -29.42 8.37 16.96
CA GLU A 306 -29.59 6.98 17.37
C GLU A 306 -30.54 6.21 16.45
N LYS A 307 -31.70 6.80 16.12
CA LYS A 307 -32.64 6.20 15.15
C LYS A 307 -32.01 5.94 13.80
N ARG A 308 -31.16 6.87 13.31
CA ARG A 308 -30.43 6.71 12.04
C ARG A 308 -29.38 5.62 12.13
N ARG A 309 -28.64 5.57 13.23
CA ARG A 309 -27.60 4.53 13.47
C ARG A 309 -28.21 3.14 13.51
N MET A 310 -29.34 2.95 14.20
CA MET A 310 -30.05 1.68 14.25
C MET A 310 -30.53 1.23 12.86
N LYS A 311 -31.05 2.14 12.04
CA LYS A 311 -31.46 1.82 10.67
C LYS A 311 -30.29 1.38 9.79
N LEU A 312 -29.13 2.01 9.92
CA LEU A 312 -27.92 1.64 9.17
C LEU A 312 -27.38 0.28 9.61
N SER A 313 -27.34 -0.01 10.92
CA SER A 313 -26.93 -1.30 11.45
C SER A 313 -27.85 -2.44 11.01
N ALA A 314 -29.17 -2.22 11.01
CA ALA A 314 -30.16 -3.19 10.54
C ALA A 314 -30.03 -3.48 9.02
N LYS A 315 -29.58 -2.49 8.22
CA LYS A 315 -29.32 -2.66 6.79
C LYS A 315 -28.01 -3.39 6.50
N ALA A 316 -27.00 -3.24 7.35
CA ALA A 316 -25.70 -3.90 7.22
C ALA A 316 -25.74 -5.38 7.66
N ALA A 317 -26.74 -5.78 8.47
CA ALA A 317 -26.95 -7.15 8.93
C ALA A 317 -27.80 -8.01 7.96
N ARG A 318 -28.31 -7.43 6.88
CA ARG A 318 -28.98 -8.10 5.76
C ARG A 318 -28.03 -8.31 4.59
#